data_98566d2f0ea78f0b259e0fb72a599d80
#
_entry.id   98566d2f0ea78f0b259e0fb72a599d80
#
_cell.length_a   1.000
_cell.length_b   1.000
_cell.length_c   1.000
_cell.angle_alpha   90.00
_cell.angle_beta   90.00
_cell.angle_gamma   90.00
#
_symmetry.space_group_name_H-M   'P 1'
#
loop_
_entity.id
_entity.type
_entity.pdbx_description
1 polymer ?
#
loop_
_entity_poly.entity_id
_entity_poly.type
_entity_poly.pdbx_seq_one_letter_code
_entity_poly.pdbx_strand_id
1 'polypeptide(L)'
;MRERCKEDSPPAGTCGLVGNESTRQSLCPGIAAVVLATAAWLVAGSAFAQAPGAKPRSSLGVAVVALKSPYTGYKTDTVGAPIISYEGRKFHFRGGSFGYKLLDSDSTEVSLMASPYMMRFKRKDSHDPQLRQLSNRGFSAMAGVAVRHTAPWGLLQGNVQAEVSGHGGGIAADAKYAYPLPVGRVTLVPGVGLNYAGKGLNDYYFGVSEDEARRSGLARYRAGSGVSPYADLTAVMPLGPHWTATASVRRTRLSNAVKDSPMTTGDHMDSAALSLSYGF
;
A
#
# COMPACT_ATOMS: atom_id res chain seq x y z
N MET A 1 24.86 -35.63 62.21
CA MET A 1 24.39 -36.85 61.59
C MET A 1 24.31 -36.54 60.11
N ARG A 2 25.29 -36.85 59.32
CA ARG A 2 25.52 -38.08 58.54
C ARG A 2 24.31 -38.32 57.61
N GLU A 3 24.41 -38.47 56.30
CA GLU A 3 25.42 -39.06 55.36
C GLU A 3 24.99 -38.67 53.95
N ARG A 4 25.87 -38.24 53.09
CA ARG A 4 26.72 -38.91 52.08
C ARG A 4 25.98 -39.40 50.79
N CYS A 5 26.43 -38.77 49.71
CA CYS A 5 26.88 -39.26 48.39
C CYS A 5 26.19 -40.44 47.71
N LYS A 6 25.88 -40.25 46.41
CA LYS A 6 26.59 -41.03 45.36
C LYS A 6 26.38 -40.41 43.96
N GLU A 7 27.50 -40.17 43.32
CA GLU A 7 27.81 -40.17 41.92
C GLU A 7 27.29 -41.42 41.20
N ASP A 8 26.94 -41.23 39.94
CA ASP A 8 27.36 -42.14 38.87
C ASP A 8 27.08 -41.53 37.49
N SER A 9 28.13 -41.36 36.69
CA SER A 9 28.20 -41.10 35.27
C SER A 9 28.64 -42.36 34.54
N PRO A 10 28.82 -42.34 33.17
CA PRO A 10 27.91 -42.59 32.08
C PRO A 10 28.13 -43.98 31.42
N PRO A 11 27.61 -44.25 30.24
CA PRO A 11 28.53 -44.43 29.11
C PRO A 11 28.06 -43.93 27.72
N ALA A 12 29.07 -43.77 26.93
CA ALA A 12 29.12 -43.31 25.57
C ALA A 12 28.63 -44.31 24.51
N GLY A 13 28.32 -43.77 23.31
CA GLY A 13 28.43 -44.45 22.01
C GLY A 13 27.10 -44.46 21.26
N THR A 14 26.97 -43.82 20.17
CA THR A 14 27.41 -44.22 18.86
C THR A 14 27.02 -43.17 17.79
N CYS A 15 27.89 -43.03 16.85
CA CYS A 15 27.87 -42.28 15.61
C CYS A 15 26.75 -42.79 14.66
N GLY A 16 26.10 -41.89 13.89
CA GLY A 16 25.22 -42.32 12.82
C GLY A 16 24.57 -41.20 12.01
N LEU A 17 25.23 -40.76 10.94
CA LEU A 17 24.70 -40.36 9.64
C LEU A 17 23.97 -39.01 9.44
N VAL A 18 24.67 -38.19 8.70
CA VAL A 18 24.29 -37.14 7.75
C VAL A 18 22.91 -37.31 7.14
N GLY A 19 22.01 -36.41 7.43
CA GLY A 19 20.74 -36.20 6.75
C GLY A 19 20.61 -34.74 6.35
N ASN A 20 20.69 -34.52 5.07
CA ASN A 20 20.55 -33.26 4.33
C ASN A 20 19.20 -32.60 4.64
N GLU A 21 19.18 -31.54 5.48
CA GLU A 21 18.00 -30.69 5.67
C GLU A 21 17.91 -29.68 4.53
N SER A 22 17.17 -30.10 3.51
CA SER A 22 16.64 -29.20 2.49
C SER A 22 15.84 -28.06 3.16
N THR A 23 16.27 -26.86 2.90
CA THR A 23 15.69 -25.58 3.24
C THR A 23 14.18 -25.53 3.02
N ARG A 24 13.37 -25.79 4.03
CA ARG A 24 11.97 -25.42 4.06
C ARG A 24 11.90 -23.92 4.36
N GLN A 25 11.83 -23.12 3.33
CA GLN A 25 11.37 -21.73 3.45
C GLN A 25 9.89 -21.77 3.87
N SER A 26 9.66 -21.63 5.17
CA SER A 26 8.32 -21.37 5.68
C SER A 26 7.90 -19.97 5.23
N LEU A 27 7.09 -19.90 4.17
CA LEU A 27 6.35 -18.68 3.82
C LEU A 27 5.47 -18.30 5.01
N CYS A 28 5.83 -17.23 5.70
CA CYS A 28 5.00 -16.64 6.74
C CYS A 28 3.69 -16.11 6.13
N PRO A 29 2.51 -16.58 6.55
CA PRO A 29 1.22 -16.16 5.96
C PRO A 29 0.85 -14.68 6.20
N GLY A 30 1.68 -13.92 6.93
CA GLY A 30 1.46 -12.50 7.21
C GLY A 30 1.85 -11.53 6.09
N ILE A 31 2.54 -11.99 5.03
CA ILE A 31 3.08 -11.11 3.99
C ILE A 31 2.07 -10.88 2.86
N ALA A 32 1.20 -11.84 2.58
CA ALA A 32 0.26 -11.77 1.45
C ALA A 32 -0.84 -10.70 1.58
N ALA A 33 -1.22 -10.31 2.81
CA ALA A 33 -2.30 -9.33 3.04
C ALA A 33 -1.88 -7.85 2.80
N VAL A 34 -0.57 -7.58 2.70
CA VAL A 34 0.00 -6.22 2.64
C VAL A 34 -0.08 -5.59 1.26
N VAL A 35 -0.13 -6.41 0.24
CA VAL A 35 0.13 -6.01 -1.15
C VAL A 35 -1.12 -5.67 -1.91
N LEU A 36 -2.27 -6.15 -1.43
CA LEU A 36 -3.53 -6.00 -2.16
C LEU A 36 -3.94 -4.55 -2.43
N ALA A 37 -3.44 -3.59 -1.69
CA ALA A 37 -4.01 -2.25 -1.76
C ALA A 37 -3.03 -1.14 -2.22
N THR A 38 -1.70 -1.30 -2.14
CA THR A 38 -0.79 -0.35 -2.83
C THR A 38 -0.79 -0.55 -4.33
N ALA A 39 -0.94 -1.79 -4.79
CA ALA A 39 -1.20 -2.12 -6.19
C ALA A 39 -2.51 -1.48 -6.71
N ALA A 40 -3.47 -1.25 -5.84
CA ALA A 40 -4.77 -0.71 -6.12
C ALA A 40 -4.74 0.68 -6.75
N TRP A 41 -3.98 1.57 -6.19
CA TRP A 41 -3.87 2.95 -6.69
C TRP A 41 -3.02 3.04 -7.95
N LEU A 42 -2.07 2.12 -8.13
CA LEU A 42 -1.20 2.07 -9.30
C LEU A 42 -1.86 1.35 -10.48
N VAL A 43 -2.77 0.40 -10.24
CA VAL A 43 -3.44 -0.41 -11.27
C VAL A 43 -4.82 0.15 -11.68
N ALA A 44 -5.34 1.16 -11.00
CA ALA A 44 -6.59 1.84 -11.41
C ALA A 44 -6.56 2.41 -12.86
N GLY A 45 -5.40 2.37 -13.52
CA GLY A 45 -5.23 2.73 -14.93
C GLY A 45 -6.05 1.90 -15.91
N SER A 46 -6.41 0.66 -15.60
CA SER A 46 -7.21 -0.19 -16.52
C SER A 46 -8.71 0.16 -16.59
N ALA A 47 -9.20 1.07 -15.74
CA ALA A 47 -10.59 1.52 -15.79
C ALA A 47 -10.84 2.70 -16.75
N PHE A 48 -9.86 3.09 -17.56
CA PHE A 48 -9.99 4.23 -18.48
C PHE A 48 -10.90 4.01 -19.71
N ALA A 49 -11.40 2.79 -19.94
CA ALA A 49 -12.05 2.43 -21.19
C ALA A 49 -13.52 2.01 -21.06
N GLN A 50 -14.27 2.49 -20.06
CA GLN A 50 -15.68 2.11 -19.97
C GLN A 50 -16.61 3.23 -20.44
N ALA A 51 -17.34 2.92 -21.54
CA ALA A 51 -18.50 3.69 -21.95
C ALA A 51 -19.65 3.48 -20.93
N PRO A 52 -20.47 4.50 -20.67
CA PRO A 52 -21.65 4.39 -19.82
C PRO A 52 -22.60 3.30 -20.35
N GLY A 53 -23.19 2.52 -19.45
CA GLY A 53 -24.09 1.43 -19.82
C GLY A 53 -23.40 0.11 -20.21
N ALA A 54 -22.08 0.00 -20.13
CA ALA A 54 -21.36 -1.24 -20.39
C ALA A 54 -21.78 -2.36 -19.42
N LYS A 55 -21.79 -3.61 -19.93
CA LYS A 55 -22.03 -4.80 -19.10
C LYS A 55 -21.03 -4.85 -17.93
N PRO A 56 -21.43 -5.41 -16.77
CA PRO A 56 -20.52 -5.63 -15.66
C PRO A 56 -19.25 -6.32 -16.15
N ARG A 57 -18.09 -5.80 -15.77
CA ARG A 57 -16.80 -6.35 -16.15
C ARG A 57 -16.07 -6.79 -14.91
N SER A 58 -15.53 -7.99 -14.96
CA SER A 58 -14.66 -8.53 -13.93
C SER A 58 -13.28 -8.75 -14.50
N SER A 59 -12.25 -8.55 -13.71
CA SER A 59 -10.91 -8.96 -14.10
C SER A 59 -10.18 -9.58 -12.91
N LEU A 60 -9.33 -10.55 -13.23
CA LEU A 60 -8.45 -11.22 -12.30
C LEU A 60 -7.02 -11.11 -12.84
N GLY A 61 -6.07 -10.87 -11.96
CA GLY A 61 -4.69 -10.71 -12.38
C GLY A 61 -3.70 -10.88 -11.25
N VAL A 62 -2.45 -10.62 -11.59
CA VAL A 62 -1.33 -10.59 -10.64
C VAL A 62 -0.55 -9.30 -10.82
N ALA A 63 -0.01 -8.80 -9.71
CA ALA A 63 0.92 -7.67 -9.73
C ALA A 63 2.16 -7.95 -8.91
N VAL A 64 3.25 -7.31 -9.31
CA VAL A 64 4.45 -7.14 -8.51
C VAL A 64 4.61 -5.65 -8.23
N VAL A 65 4.74 -5.30 -6.96
CA VAL A 65 4.88 -3.91 -6.51
C VAL A 65 6.19 -3.77 -5.74
N ALA A 66 6.99 -2.80 -6.13
CA ALA A 66 8.16 -2.35 -5.41
C ALA A 66 7.83 -1.01 -4.74
N LEU A 67 8.05 -0.94 -3.43
CA LEU A 67 7.75 0.23 -2.61
C LEU A 67 8.97 0.61 -1.77
N LYS A 68 9.48 1.81 -1.94
CA LYS A 68 10.48 2.38 -1.06
C LYS A 68 9.77 3.03 0.13
N SER A 69 9.87 2.39 1.28
CA SER A 69 9.30 2.91 2.53
C SER A 69 10.01 4.20 2.95
N PRO A 70 9.31 5.19 3.53
CA PRO A 70 9.94 6.41 4.06
C PRO A 70 10.68 6.16 5.39
N TYR A 71 10.45 5.04 6.06
CA TYR A 71 11.05 4.77 7.37
C TYR A 71 12.54 4.45 7.28
N THR A 72 13.30 4.99 8.23
CA THR A 72 14.74 4.77 8.36
C THR A 72 15.07 3.28 8.52
N GLY A 73 16.09 2.82 7.81
CA GLY A 73 16.54 1.43 7.90
C GLY A 73 15.62 0.40 7.23
N TYR A 74 14.57 0.83 6.51
CA TYR A 74 13.74 -0.07 5.69
C TYR A 74 14.40 -0.31 4.33
N LYS A 75 14.35 -1.56 3.89
CA LYS A 75 14.68 -1.92 2.50
C LYS A 75 13.47 -1.65 1.60
N THR A 76 13.72 -1.57 0.31
CA THR A 76 12.65 -1.60 -0.70
C THR A 76 11.93 -2.94 -0.61
N ASP A 77 10.64 -2.90 -0.32
CA ASP A 77 9.81 -4.08 -0.31
C ASP A 77 9.33 -4.38 -1.74
N THR A 78 9.54 -5.63 -2.17
CA THR A 78 8.98 -6.13 -3.44
C THR A 78 8.01 -7.25 -3.12
N VAL A 79 6.77 -7.08 -3.51
CA VAL A 79 5.71 -8.02 -3.13
C VAL A 79 4.81 -8.34 -4.32
N GLY A 80 4.54 -9.64 -4.50
CA GLY A 80 3.53 -10.13 -5.45
C GLY A 80 2.13 -10.20 -4.82
N ALA A 81 1.10 -9.80 -5.58
CA ALA A 81 -0.28 -9.86 -5.12
C ALA A 81 -1.27 -10.24 -6.21
N PRO A 82 -2.34 -10.94 -5.89
CA PRO A 82 -3.48 -11.06 -6.78
C PRO A 82 -4.18 -9.69 -6.92
N ILE A 83 -4.69 -9.43 -8.11
CA ILE A 83 -5.55 -8.28 -8.40
C ILE A 83 -6.93 -8.80 -8.76
N ILE A 84 -7.94 -8.25 -8.11
CA ILE A 84 -9.33 -8.51 -8.43
C ILE A 84 -9.97 -7.16 -8.72
N SER A 85 -10.68 -7.04 -9.84
CA SER A 85 -11.49 -5.86 -10.15
C SER A 85 -12.88 -6.31 -10.57
N TYR A 86 -13.85 -5.53 -10.14
CA TYR A 86 -15.26 -5.70 -10.52
C TYR A 86 -15.88 -4.33 -10.78
N GLU A 87 -16.50 -4.18 -11.92
CA GLU A 87 -17.28 -3.00 -12.31
C GLU A 87 -18.73 -3.40 -12.56
N GLY A 88 -19.58 -3.14 -11.58
CA GLY A 88 -21.03 -3.35 -11.68
C GLY A 88 -21.81 -2.05 -11.84
N ARG A 89 -23.12 -2.18 -11.92
CA ARG A 89 -24.03 -1.02 -12.05
C ARG A 89 -24.07 -0.14 -10.79
N LYS A 90 -24.06 -0.74 -9.62
CA LYS A 90 -24.15 -0.06 -8.32
C LYS A 90 -22.86 -0.17 -7.49
N PHE A 91 -22.15 -1.28 -7.63
CA PHE A 91 -20.96 -1.58 -6.85
C PHE A 91 -19.75 -1.70 -7.74
N HIS A 92 -18.62 -1.27 -7.24
CA HIS A 92 -17.33 -1.55 -7.86
C HIS A 92 -16.32 -2.02 -6.80
N PHE A 93 -15.36 -2.83 -7.25
CA PHE A 93 -14.17 -3.19 -6.49
C PHE A 93 -12.96 -2.90 -7.36
N ARG A 94 -12.15 -1.95 -6.96
CA ARG A 94 -10.99 -1.49 -7.73
C ARG A 94 -9.76 -1.56 -6.83
N GLY A 95 -8.97 -2.61 -7.03
CA GLY A 95 -7.68 -2.72 -6.39
C GLY A 95 -7.69 -2.60 -4.86
N GLY A 96 -8.59 -3.28 -4.15
CA GLY A 96 -8.72 -3.25 -2.70
C GLY A 96 -9.66 -2.16 -2.16
N SER A 97 -10.17 -1.27 -3.01
CA SER A 97 -11.21 -0.31 -2.64
C SER A 97 -12.57 -0.82 -3.08
N PHE A 98 -13.51 -0.84 -2.15
CA PHE A 98 -14.91 -1.12 -2.42
C PHE A 98 -15.67 0.21 -2.57
N GLY A 99 -16.55 0.31 -3.54
CA GLY A 99 -17.38 1.49 -3.74
C GLY A 99 -18.83 1.17 -4.09
N TYR A 100 -19.73 2.06 -3.62
CA TYR A 100 -21.12 2.09 -3.98
C TYR A 100 -21.42 3.38 -4.76
N LYS A 101 -21.83 3.26 -6.02
CA LYS A 101 -22.09 4.39 -6.89
C LYS A 101 -23.41 5.09 -6.51
N LEU A 102 -23.28 6.33 -6.11
CA LEU A 102 -24.40 7.24 -5.82
C LEU A 102 -24.88 7.91 -7.10
N LEU A 103 -23.93 8.33 -7.95
CA LEU A 103 -24.13 8.92 -9.27
C LEU A 103 -23.21 8.19 -10.24
N ASP A 104 -23.75 7.80 -11.39
CA ASP A 104 -22.99 7.17 -12.48
C ASP A 104 -23.55 7.70 -13.80
N SER A 105 -22.94 8.76 -14.30
CA SER A 105 -23.28 9.40 -15.58
C SER A 105 -22.14 9.19 -16.58
N ASP A 106 -22.34 9.62 -17.82
CA ASP A 106 -21.37 9.48 -18.91
C ASP A 106 -20.00 10.07 -18.60
N SER A 107 -19.96 11.12 -17.81
CA SER A 107 -18.72 11.85 -17.49
C SER A 107 -18.37 11.82 -16.02
N THR A 108 -19.33 11.56 -15.12
CA THR A 108 -19.11 11.74 -13.67
C THR A 108 -19.63 10.57 -12.88
N GLU A 109 -18.77 10.00 -12.06
CA GLU A 109 -19.10 9.01 -11.05
C GLU A 109 -18.87 9.62 -9.66
N VAL A 110 -19.85 9.48 -8.77
CA VAL A 110 -19.72 9.77 -7.34
C VAL A 110 -20.05 8.49 -6.58
N SER A 111 -19.18 8.10 -5.65
CA SER A 111 -19.36 6.87 -4.91
C SER A 111 -19.03 7.03 -3.43
N LEU A 112 -19.76 6.30 -2.57
CA LEU A 112 -19.26 5.97 -1.23
C LEU A 112 -18.16 4.95 -1.41
N MET A 113 -17.09 5.07 -0.62
CA MET A 113 -15.97 4.14 -0.70
C MET A 113 -15.48 3.70 0.66
N ALA A 114 -14.97 2.48 0.70
CA ALA A 114 -14.20 1.94 1.80
C ALA A 114 -12.88 1.37 1.25
N SER A 115 -11.78 1.67 1.91
CA SER A 115 -10.46 1.22 1.47
C SER A 115 -9.50 1.08 2.65
N PRO A 116 -8.46 0.26 2.57
CA PRO A 116 -7.39 0.30 3.54
C PRO A 116 -6.48 1.51 3.31
N TYR A 117 -6.03 2.16 4.38
CA TYR A 117 -4.93 3.11 4.34
C TYR A 117 -3.62 2.33 4.40
N MET A 118 -2.83 2.44 3.37
CA MET A 118 -1.77 1.50 3.06
C MET A 118 -0.45 1.73 3.78
N MET A 119 -0.39 2.73 4.65
CA MET A 119 0.78 2.93 5.49
C MET A 119 0.82 1.90 6.63
N ARG A 120 1.99 1.37 6.91
CA ARG A 120 2.24 0.53 8.09
C ARG A 120 3.68 0.68 8.55
N PHE A 121 3.89 0.43 9.81
CA PHE A 121 5.23 0.31 10.39
C PHE A 121 5.33 -0.97 11.20
N LYS A 122 6.33 -1.80 10.94
CA LYS A 122 6.66 -2.99 11.74
C LYS A 122 8.11 -2.88 12.20
N ARG A 123 8.32 -2.75 13.49
CA ARG A 123 9.67 -2.61 14.10
C ARG A 123 10.68 -3.64 13.61
N LYS A 124 10.25 -4.88 13.33
CA LYS A 124 11.11 -5.97 12.87
C LYS A 124 11.63 -5.79 11.43
N ASP A 125 10.96 -4.97 10.62
CA ASP A 125 11.32 -4.74 9.22
C ASP A 125 12.36 -3.62 9.08
N SER A 126 12.62 -2.85 10.16
CA SER A 126 13.70 -1.85 10.20
C SER A 126 15.03 -2.47 10.61
N HIS A 127 16.11 -2.03 9.97
CA HIS A 127 17.50 -2.33 10.36
C HIS A 127 18.06 -1.28 11.33
N ASP A 128 17.32 -0.20 11.58
CA ASP A 128 17.69 0.83 12.53
C ASP A 128 17.40 0.37 13.98
N PRO A 129 18.41 0.38 14.89
CA PRO A 129 18.23 -0.10 16.26
C PRO A 129 17.21 0.72 17.07
N GLN A 130 17.10 2.04 16.81
CA GLN A 130 16.17 2.92 17.51
C GLN A 130 14.74 2.66 17.05
N LEU A 131 14.50 2.50 15.76
CA LEU A 131 13.17 2.18 15.22
C LEU A 131 12.68 0.81 15.69
N ARG A 132 13.57 -0.12 15.96
CA ARG A 132 13.21 -1.45 16.51
C ARG A 132 12.62 -1.40 17.91
N GLN A 133 12.79 -0.30 18.63
CA GLN A 133 12.22 -0.07 19.97
C GLN A 133 10.80 0.54 19.92
N LEU A 134 10.33 0.98 18.74
CA LEU A 134 9.02 1.59 18.59
C LEU A 134 7.92 0.53 18.55
N SER A 135 6.69 0.97 18.74
CA SER A 135 5.50 0.12 18.63
C SER A 135 5.13 -0.08 17.15
N ASN A 136 4.56 -1.24 16.82
CA ASN A 136 4.05 -1.47 15.47
C ASN A 136 2.83 -0.56 15.18
N ARG A 137 2.69 -0.12 13.92
CA ARG A 137 1.51 0.55 13.40
C ARG A 137 0.87 -0.33 12.33
N GLY A 138 -0.36 -0.73 12.56
CA GLY A 138 -1.15 -1.53 11.61
C GLY A 138 -1.76 -0.69 10.50
N PHE A 139 -2.44 -1.36 9.59
CA PHE A 139 -3.27 -0.69 8.59
C PHE A 139 -4.48 -0.04 9.24
N SER A 140 -4.94 1.07 8.69
CA SER A 140 -6.20 1.70 9.05
C SER A 140 -7.25 1.40 7.99
N ALA A 141 -8.50 1.21 8.41
CA ALA A 141 -9.64 1.20 7.50
C ALA A 141 -10.15 2.63 7.31
N MET A 142 -10.44 2.98 6.08
CA MET A 142 -10.93 4.30 5.69
C MET A 142 -12.30 4.17 5.04
N ALA A 143 -13.18 5.13 5.29
CA ALA A 143 -14.47 5.25 4.63
C ALA A 143 -14.73 6.71 4.23
N GLY A 144 -15.38 6.92 3.09
CA GLY A 144 -15.59 8.27 2.60
C GLY A 144 -16.30 8.34 1.26
N VAL A 145 -16.03 9.42 0.53
CA VAL A 145 -16.62 9.72 -0.77
C VAL A 145 -15.52 9.89 -1.80
N ALA A 146 -15.76 9.36 -2.99
CA ALA A 146 -14.91 9.55 -4.15
C ALA A 146 -15.71 10.16 -5.31
N VAL A 147 -15.04 10.97 -6.11
CA VAL A 147 -15.52 11.53 -7.35
C VAL A 147 -14.53 11.22 -8.47
N ARG A 148 -15.07 10.88 -9.63
CA ARG A 148 -14.32 10.71 -10.86
C ARG A 148 -15.06 11.46 -11.97
N HIS A 149 -14.32 12.32 -12.67
CA HIS A 149 -14.86 13.06 -13.80
C HIS A 149 -13.96 12.87 -15.02
N THR A 150 -14.53 12.41 -16.12
CA THR A 150 -13.83 12.17 -17.38
C THR A 150 -14.33 13.18 -18.42
N ALA A 151 -13.41 13.88 -19.07
CA ALA A 151 -13.70 14.86 -20.10
C ALA A 151 -12.67 14.75 -21.23
N PRO A 152 -12.89 15.40 -22.39
CA PRO A 152 -11.91 15.40 -23.48
C PRO A 152 -10.53 15.97 -23.09
N TRP A 153 -10.48 16.82 -22.08
CA TRP A 153 -9.25 17.40 -21.55
C TRP A 153 -8.57 16.52 -20.48
N GLY A 154 -9.13 15.37 -20.12
CA GLY A 154 -8.49 14.42 -19.19
C GLY A 154 -9.43 13.87 -18.13
N LEU A 155 -8.83 13.33 -17.09
CA LEU A 155 -9.48 12.68 -15.97
C LEU A 155 -9.15 13.41 -14.67
N LEU A 156 -10.18 13.84 -13.95
CA LEU A 156 -10.09 14.29 -12.56
C LEU A 156 -10.58 13.19 -11.63
N GLN A 157 -9.83 12.96 -10.58
CA GLN A 157 -10.21 12.05 -9.49
C GLN A 157 -10.01 12.75 -8.17
N GLY A 158 -10.91 12.55 -7.24
CA GLY A 158 -10.78 13.06 -5.89
C GLY A 158 -11.46 12.13 -4.90
N ASN A 159 -10.95 12.10 -3.67
CA ASN A 159 -11.64 11.46 -2.57
C ASN A 159 -11.32 12.15 -1.26
N VAL A 160 -12.24 11.99 -0.30
CA VAL A 160 -12.07 12.37 1.09
C VAL A 160 -12.57 11.22 1.95
N GLN A 161 -11.75 10.77 2.86
CA GLN A 161 -12.02 9.60 3.71
C GLN A 161 -11.65 9.88 5.16
N ALA A 162 -12.44 9.35 6.08
CA ALA A 162 -12.15 9.31 7.50
C ALA A 162 -11.63 7.93 7.91
N GLU A 163 -10.74 7.91 8.89
CA GLU A 163 -10.28 6.68 9.54
C GLU A 163 -11.38 6.13 10.44
N VAL A 164 -11.72 4.84 10.29
CA VAL A 164 -12.85 4.19 10.96
C VAL A 164 -12.45 2.94 11.78
N SER A 165 -11.16 2.61 11.85
CA SER A 165 -10.66 1.44 12.59
C SER A 165 -10.12 1.75 14.00
N GLY A 166 -10.17 3.02 14.43
CA GLY A 166 -9.72 3.45 15.77
C GLY A 166 -8.21 3.63 15.90
N HIS A 167 -7.49 3.77 14.80
CA HIS A 167 -6.04 4.00 14.79
C HIS A 167 -5.70 5.50 14.75
N GLY A 168 -6.02 6.21 15.85
CA GLY A 168 -5.66 7.62 16.00
C GLY A 168 -6.66 8.61 15.38
N GLY A 169 -7.63 8.14 14.62
CA GLY A 169 -8.57 8.99 13.89
C GLY A 169 -7.87 9.85 12.85
N GLY A 170 -8.62 10.49 11.99
CA GLY A 170 -8.06 11.43 11.03
C GLY A 170 -8.73 11.35 9.67
N ILE A 171 -8.39 12.31 8.83
CA ILE A 171 -8.92 12.45 7.48
C ILE A 171 -7.76 12.32 6.51
N ALA A 172 -7.99 11.58 5.42
CA ALA A 172 -7.15 11.58 4.24
C ALA A 172 -7.96 12.13 3.05
N ALA A 173 -7.30 12.85 2.17
CA ALA A 173 -7.87 13.27 0.91
C ALA A 173 -6.84 13.13 -0.22
N ASP A 174 -7.31 12.85 -1.41
CA ASP A 174 -6.50 12.79 -2.62
C ASP A 174 -7.19 13.54 -3.74
N ALA A 175 -6.42 14.27 -4.53
CA ALA A 175 -6.87 14.92 -5.76
C ALA A 175 -5.84 14.65 -6.85
N LYS A 176 -6.29 14.11 -7.99
CA LYS A 176 -5.44 13.73 -9.11
C LYS A 176 -6.02 14.24 -10.43
N TYR A 177 -5.15 14.77 -11.26
CA TYR A 177 -5.39 14.97 -12.69
C TYR A 177 -4.51 14.00 -13.49
N ALA A 178 -5.09 13.39 -14.53
CA ALA A 178 -4.36 12.51 -15.42
C ALA A 178 -4.86 12.69 -16.87
N TYR A 179 -3.98 12.46 -17.84
CA TYR A 179 -4.32 12.59 -19.24
C TYR A 179 -3.91 11.33 -20.03
N PRO A 180 -4.86 10.58 -20.61
CA PRO A 180 -4.54 9.41 -21.42
C PRO A 180 -3.99 9.81 -22.80
N LEU A 181 -2.79 9.34 -23.13
CA LEU A 181 -2.09 9.56 -24.40
C LEU A 181 -1.96 8.22 -25.13
N PRO A 182 -2.78 7.97 -26.19
CA PRO A 182 -2.58 6.76 -27.00
C PRO A 182 -1.30 6.87 -27.84
N VAL A 183 -0.41 5.91 -27.69
CA VAL A 183 0.85 5.79 -28.43
C VAL A 183 0.93 4.39 -29.03
N GLY A 184 0.47 4.22 -30.25
CA GLY A 184 0.35 2.92 -30.89
C GLY A 184 -0.58 1.97 -30.13
N ARG A 185 -0.04 0.85 -29.63
CA ARG A 185 -0.78 -0.11 -28.82
C ARG A 185 -0.78 0.20 -27.32
N VAL A 186 0.02 1.17 -26.89
CA VAL A 186 0.16 1.53 -25.50
C VAL A 186 -0.57 2.83 -25.22
N THR A 187 -1.32 2.89 -24.14
CA THR A 187 -1.84 4.17 -23.62
C THR A 187 -0.96 4.60 -22.46
N LEU A 188 -0.27 5.72 -22.62
CA LEU A 188 0.48 6.36 -21.54
C LEU A 188 -0.46 7.30 -20.79
N VAL A 189 -0.42 7.26 -19.47
CA VAL A 189 -1.27 8.07 -18.61
C VAL A 189 -0.40 8.80 -17.58
N PRO A 190 0.22 9.94 -17.96
CA PRO A 190 0.82 10.83 -16.99
C PRO A 190 -0.23 11.39 -16.05
N GLY A 191 0.14 11.54 -14.78
CA GLY A 191 -0.73 12.10 -13.75
C GLY A 191 0.06 12.92 -12.75
N VAL A 192 -0.61 13.91 -12.19
CA VAL A 192 -0.13 14.70 -11.04
C VAL A 192 -1.22 14.79 -10.01
N GLY A 193 -0.83 14.89 -8.73
CA GLY A 193 -1.83 14.98 -7.68
C GLY A 193 -1.27 15.44 -6.35
N LEU A 194 -2.19 15.58 -5.41
CA LEU A 194 -1.93 16.00 -4.03
C LEU A 194 -2.58 15.00 -3.09
N ASN A 195 -1.81 14.48 -2.15
CA ASN A 195 -2.30 13.64 -1.08
C ASN A 195 -2.23 14.42 0.23
N TYR A 196 -3.36 14.57 0.92
CA TYR A 196 -3.47 15.18 2.24
C TYR A 196 -3.64 14.09 3.29
N ALA A 197 -2.86 14.18 4.36
CA ALA A 197 -3.06 13.37 5.55
C ALA A 197 -3.22 14.27 6.76
N GLY A 198 -4.30 14.08 7.49
CA GLY A 198 -4.62 14.81 8.71
C GLY A 198 -3.71 14.43 9.87
N LYS A 199 -3.68 15.29 10.89
CA LYS A 199 -2.83 15.14 12.08
C LYS A 199 -2.95 13.75 12.71
N GLY A 200 -4.17 13.22 12.90
CA GLY A 200 -4.36 11.92 13.56
C GLY A 200 -3.66 10.77 12.81
N LEU A 201 -3.81 10.72 11.47
CA LEU A 201 -3.14 9.72 10.65
C LEU A 201 -1.62 9.89 10.67
N ASN A 202 -1.12 11.10 10.46
CA ASN A 202 0.32 11.35 10.47
C ASN A 202 0.94 11.04 11.84
N ASP A 203 0.29 11.44 12.94
CA ASP A 203 0.79 11.18 14.28
C ASP A 203 0.78 9.68 14.61
N TYR A 204 -0.23 8.94 14.16
CA TYR A 204 -0.24 7.48 14.31
C TYR A 204 0.92 6.80 13.57
N TYR A 205 1.20 7.19 12.31
CA TYR A 205 2.22 6.52 11.50
C TYR A 205 3.63 7.06 11.73
N PHE A 206 3.78 8.35 12.00
CA PHE A 206 5.08 9.05 12.05
C PHE A 206 5.36 9.74 13.38
N GLY A 207 4.43 9.70 14.32
CA GLY A 207 4.64 10.23 15.67
C GLY A 207 5.58 9.34 16.49
N VAL A 208 6.26 9.95 17.45
CA VAL A 208 7.04 9.28 18.50
C VAL A 208 6.50 9.72 19.84
N SER A 209 5.84 8.81 20.55
CA SER A 209 5.30 9.08 21.89
C SER A 209 6.41 9.27 22.91
N GLU A 210 6.07 9.77 24.09
CA GLU A 210 7.05 9.98 25.16
C GLU A 210 7.68 8.66 25.63
N ASP A 211 6.87 7.60 25.73
CA ASP A 211 7.35 6.26 26.10
C ASP A 211 8.26 5.66 25.04
N GLU A 212 7.94 5.89 23.76
CA GLU A 212 8.78 5.46 22.65
C GLU A 212 10.10 6.23 22.61
N ALA A 213 10.07 7.54 22.84
CA ALA A 213 11.26 8.38 22.94
C ALA A 213 12.20 7.91 24.06
N ARG A 214 11.67 7.59 25.24
CA ARG A 214 12.45 7.06 26.36
C ARG A 214 13.11 5.70 26.03
N ARG A 215 12.40 4.81 25.34
CA ARG A 215 12.94 3.48 25.00
C ARG A 215 13.95 3.53 23.87
N SER A 216 13.67 4.32 22.83
CA SER A 216 14.45 4.32 21.59
C SER A 216 15.58 5.33 21.57
N GLY A 217 15.53 6.37 22.42
CA GLY A 217 16.44 7.51 22.35
C GLY A 217 16.14 8.47 21.19
N LEU A 218 15.06 8.25 20.45
CA LEU A 218 14.58 9.20 19.44
C LEU A 218 13.93 10.42 20.12
N ALA A 219 13.98 11.56 19.47
CA ALA A 219 13.23 12.73 19.90
C ALA A 219 11.73 12.47 19.88
N ARG A 220 11.01 12.93 20.91
CA ARG A 220 9.53 12.93 20.87
C ARG A 220 9.07 13.76 19.67
N TYR A 221 8.08 13.25 18.95
CA TYR A 221 7.55 13.91 17.77
C TYR A 221 6.03 13.77 17.69
N ARG A 222 5.34 14.88 17.43
CA ARG A 222 3.92 14.91 17.11
C ARG A 222 3.75 15.40 15.69
N ALA A 223 3.39 14.49 14.81
CA ALA A 223 3.18 14.84 13.40
C ALA A 223 1.91 15.66 13.22
N GLY A 224 2.03 16.79 12.53
CA GLY A 224 0.90 17.60 12.10
C GLY A 224 0.20 17.04 10.86
N SER A 225 -0.78 17.78 10.34
CA SER A 225 -1.33 17.51 9.01
C SER A 225 -0.33 17.95 7.93
N GLY A 226 -0.44 17.35 6.74
CA GLY A 226 0.44 17.68 5.64
C GLY A 226 -0.11 17.32 4.28
N VAL A 227 0.39 18.01 3.25
CA VAL A 227 0.11 17.76 1.84
C VAL A 227 1.38 17.24 1.18
N SER A 228 1.26 16.14 0.48
CA SER A 228 2.33 15.47 -0.25
C SER A 228 1.99 15.46 -1.74
N PRO A 229 2.61 16.35 -2.56
CA PRO A 229 2.42 16.32 -4.00
C PRO A 229 3.09 15.09 -4.61
N TYR A 230 2.51 14.60 -5.71
CA TYR A 230 3.09 13.48 -6.45
C TYR A 230 2.92 13.62 -7.96
N ALA A 231 3.76 12.90 -8.67
CA ALA A 231 3.62 12.64 -10.10
C ALA A 231 3.68 11.14 -10.34
N ASP A 232 2.89 10.66 -11.29
CA ASP A 232 2.90 9.27 -11.72
C ASP A 232 2.84 9.14 -13.25
N LEU A 233 3.32 8.01 -13.74
CA LEU A 233 3.17 7.60 -15.12
C LEU A 233 2.70 6.15 -15.13
N THR A 234 1.60 5.91 -15.83
CA THR A 234 1.07 4.56 -16.05
C THR A 234 1.08 4.26 -17.56
N ALA A 235 1.57 3.09 -17.92
CA ALA A 235 1.49 2.54 -19.26
C ALA A 235 0.54 1.36 -19.26
N VAL A 236 -0.48 1.39 -20.13
CA VAL A 236 -1.48 0.32 -20.28
C VAL A 236 -1.37 -0.24 -21.69
N MET A 237 -1.18 -1.56 -21.79
CA MET A 237 -1.03 -2.26 -23.06
C MET A 237 -2.00 -3.45 -23.14
N PRO A 238 -3.03 -3.39 -24.00
CA PRO A 238 -3.84 -4.56 -24.30
C PRO A 238 -3.02 -5.58 -25.09
N LEU A 239 -2.99 -6.84 -24.61
CA LEU A 239 -2.28 -7.98 -25.22
C LEU A 239 -3.25 -8.92 -25.95
N GLY A 240 -4.37 -8.41 -26.41
CA GLY A 240 -5.44 -9.14 -27.05
C GLY A 240 -6.82 -8.75 -26.46
N PRO A 241 -7.86 -9.56 -26.72
CA PRO A 241 -9.22 -9.19 -26.31
C PRO A 241 -9.47 -9.24 -24.80
N HIS A 242 -8.69 -10.02 -24.07
CA HIS A 242 -8.91 -10.27 -22.64
C HIS A 242 -7.73 -9.89 -21.75
N TRP A 243 -6.52 -9.85 -22.27
CA TRP A 243 -5.33 -9.60 -21.47
C TRP A 243 -4.90 -8.16 -21.51
N THR A 244 -4.54 -7.62 -20.36
CA THR A 244 -3.98 -6.26 -20.23
C THR A 244 -2.74 -6.30 -19.34
N ALA A 245 -1.63 -5.79 -19.87
CA ALA A 245 -0.43 -5.51 -19.09
C ALA A 245 -0.45 -4.04 -18.66
N THR A 246 -0.04 -3.78 -17.41
CA THR A 246 0.08 -2.41 -16.89
C THR A 246 1.40 -2.25 -16.16
N ALA A 247 2.10 -1.15 -16.44
CA ALA A 247 3.29 -0.71 -15.72
C ALA A 247 3.04 0.68 -15.16
N SER A 248 3.46 0.93 -13.92
CA SER A 248 3.31 2.25 -13.31
C SER A 248 4.48 2.60 -12.42
N VAL A 249 4.80 3.88 -12.37
CA VAL A 249 5.77 4.47 -11.45
C VAL A 249 5.17 5.71 -10.83
N ARG A 250 5.48 5.96 -9.56
CA ARG A 250 5.05 7.17 -8.85
C ARG A 250 6.18 7.66 -7.95
N ARG A 251 6.36 8.96 -7.92
CA ARG A 251 7.17 9.68 -6.95
C ARG A 251 6.30 10.63 -6.16
N THR A 252 6.36 10.53 -4.84
CA THR A 252 5.64 11.39 -3.89
C THR A 252 6.66 12.17 -3.07
N ARG A 253 6.56 13.50 -3.07
CA ARG A 253 7.33 14.35 -2.15
C ARG A 253 6.64 14.35 -0.80
N LEU A 254 7.36 13.99 0.24
CA LEU A 254 6.80 13.90 1.59
C LEU A 254 6.52 15.30 2.14
N SER A 255 5.39 15.45 2.83
CA SER A 255 5.08 16.66 3.59
C SER A 255 6.08 16.85 4.73
N ASN A 256 6.23 18.07 5.20
CA ASN A 256 7.09 18.36 6.35
C ASN A 256 6.69 17.55 7.59
N ALA A 257 5.39 17.36 7.81
CA ALA A 257 4.88 16.55 8.92
C ALA A 257 5.37 15.09 8.89
N VAL A 258 5.72 14.56 7.72
CA VAL A 258 6.30 13.21 7.57
C VAL A 258 7.82 13.26 7.53
N LYS A 259 8.38 14.18 6.73
CA LYS A 259 9.82 14.31 6.50
C LYS A 259 10.59 14.65 7.78
N ASP A 260 10.03 15.51 8.64
CA ASP A 260 10.68 15.98 9.86
C ASP A 260 10.52 15.00 11.04
N SER A 261 9.84 13.87 10.82
CA SER A 261 9.75 12.78 11.81
C SER A 261 11.12 12.10 12.01
N PRO A 262 11.54 11.84 13.24
CA PRO A 262 12.76 11.08 13.51
C PRO A 262 12.69 9.61 13.03
N MET A 263 11.50 9.14 12.63
CA MET A 263 11.31 7.82 12.05
C MET A 263 11.61 7.77 10.55
N THR A 264 11.77 8.93 9.89
CA THR A 264 11.77 9.06 8.44
C THR A 264 13.14 9.44 7.91
N THR A 265 13.53 8.86 6.79
CA THR A 265 14.74 9.22 6.05
C THR A 265 14.36 9.65 4.63
N GLY A 266 14.91 10.79 4.20
CA GLY A 266 14.66 11.34 2.86
C GLY A 266 13.40 12.19 2.78
N ASP A 267 13.16 12.75 1.60
CA ASP A 267 12.11 13.72 1.32
C ASP A 267 11.08 13.22 0.29
N HIS A 268 11.25 11.98 -0.19
CA HIS A 268 10.36 11.40 -1.19
C HIS A 268 10.16 9.90 -0.96
N MET A 269 9.06 9.39 -1.50
CA MET A 269 8.73 7.99 -1.56
C MET A 269 8.49 7.60 -3.02
N ASP A 270 9.17 6.55 -3.47
CA ASP A 270 9.03 6.00 -4.81
C ASP A 270 8.30 4.68 -4.79
N SER A 271 7.47 4.44 -5.79
CA SER A 271 6.84 3.15 -6.01
C SER A 271 6.79 2.80 -7.49
N ALA A 272 6.86 1.51 -7.78
CA ALA A 272 6.70 0.95 -9.11
C ALA A 272 5.83 -0.30 -9.04
N ALA A 273 5.03 -0.54 -10.07
CA ALA A 273 4.23 -1.76 -10.16
C ALA A 273 4.18 -2.26 -11.60
N LEU A 274 4.14 -3.58 -11.72
CA LEU A 274 3.86 -4.29 -12.96
C LEU A 274 2.69 -5.22 -12.71
N SER A 275 1.74 -5.29 -13.64
CA SER A 275 0.61 -6.19 -13.52
C SER A 275 0.20 -6.80 -14.85
N LEU A 276 -0.41 -7.98 -14.76
CA LEU A 276 -1.06 -8.66 -15.85
C LEU A 276 -2.46 -9.10 -15.40
N SER A 277 -3.50 -8.70 -16.13
CA SER A 277 -4.89 -8.99 -15.80
C SER A 277 -5.64 -9.59 -16.98
N TYR A 278 -6.58 -10.48 -16.67
CA TYR A 278 -7.51 -11.10 -17.61
C TYR A 278 -8.93 -10.57 -17.32
N GLY A 279 -9.59 -10.02 -18.34
CA GLY A 279 -10.97 -9.53 -18.28
C GLY A 279 -11.98 -10.56 -18.83
N PHE A 280 -13.13 -10.67 -18.14
CA PHE A 280 -14.23 -11.57 -18.48
C PHE A 280 -15.38 -10.81 -19.13
#